data_a23e5525f75f3e905701993158aec9dc
#
_entry.id   a23e5525f75f3e905701993158aec9dc
#
_cell.length_a   1.000
_cell.length_b   1.000
_cell.length_c   1.000
_cell.angle_alpha   90.00
_cell.angle_beta   90.00
_cell.angle_gamma   90.00
#
_symmetry.space_group_name_H-M   'P 1'
#
loop_
_entity.id
_entity.type
_entity.pdbx_description
1 polymer ?
#
loop_
_entity_poly.entity_id
_entity_poly.type
_entity_poly.pdbx_seq_one_letter_code
_entity_poly.pdbx_strand_id
1 'polypeptide(L)'
;VLMDAETQLPLQVSGKEITLEKTFTAEKDSMEVSMEIHFDASACAGKTIVVYERLFLGEKEISVHTDLNDKKQTVTFPKHEIGTKATNQDTGTQEAVPKKEVTILDQVSYQNLIVGQEYTVKGVLMSKQTGKPLLINGKEIRAEKKFRPEKPDGSVEVSFTFDSSALKNQEVVVFEHLYVQETEVATHTDLNDKGQTVKYKLGTLKPSMPGNRPSGGVKTGDQTSILLAVLLLAVASITIVVVFAFRKNIR
;
A
#
# COMPACT_ATOMS: atom_id res chain seq x y z
N VAL A 1 -8.64 1.02 25.39
CA VAL A 1 -7.27 1.20 24.90
C VAL A 1 -7.02 0.24 23.74
N LEU A 2 -6.39 0.71 22.68
CA LEU A 2 -5.90 -0.19 21.62
C LEU A 2 -4.49 -0.66 21.96
N MET A 3 -4.23 -1.96 21.85
CA MET A 3 -2.94 -2.59 22.12
C MET A 3 -2.35 -3.14 20.82
N ASP A 4 -1.07 -2.93 20.59
CA ASP A 4 -0.32 -3.59 19.53
C ASP A 4 0.02 -5.02 20.00
N ALA A 5 -0.47 -6.03 19.28
CA ALA A 5 -0.33 -7.44 19.70
C ALA A 5 1.11 -7.94 19.67
N GLU A 6 1.97 -7.36 18.81
CA GLU A 6 3.37 -7.74 18.69
C GLU A 6 4.21 -7.21 19.85
N THR A 7 4.07 -5.91 20.14
CA THR A 7 4.84 -5.26 21.20
C THR A 7 4.22 -5.43 22.58
N GLN A 8 2.92 -5.78 22.65
CA GLN A 8 2.13 -5.86 23.87
C GLN A 8 2.04 -4.51 24.63
N LEU A 9 2.25 -3.41 23.93
CA LEU A 9 2.18 -2.06 24.45
C LEU A 9 0.96 -1.33 23.86
N PRO A 10 0.48 -0.25 24.51
CA PRO A 10 -0.54 0.61 23.91
C PRO A 10 -0.13 1.10 22.52
N LEU A 11 -1.06 1.03 21.56
CA LEU A 11 -0.84 1.50 20.20
C LEU A 11 -0.57 3.01 20.21
N GLN A 12 0.55 3.41 19.63
CA GLN A 12 0.93 4.81 19.46
C GLN A 12 0.64 5.26 18.02
N VAL A 13 -0.13 6.34 17.87
CA VAL A 13 -0.31 7.02 16.59
C VAL A 13 0.11 8.48 16.76
N SER A 14 1.08 8.92 15.98
CA SER A 14 1.69 10.27 16.13
C SER A 14 2.15 10.57 17.56
N GLY A 15 2.70 9.57 18.27
CA GLY A 15 3.22 9.67 19.62
C GLY A 15 2.15 9.75 20.73
N LYS A 16 0.90 9.43 20.41
CA LYS A 16 -0.22 9.40 21.37
C LYS A 16 -0.86 8.02 21.42
N GLU A 17 -1.19 7.57 22.63
CA GLU A 17 -1.96 6.35 22.81
C GLU A 17 -3.40 6.53 22.32
N ILE A 18 -3.95 5.50 21.72
CA ILE A 18 -5.34 5.49 21.27
C ILE A 18 -6.22 4.93 22.38
N THR A 19 -6.90 5.82 23.04
CA THR A 19 -7.84 5.51 24.14
C THR A 19 -9.18 6.17 23.87
N LEU A 20 -10.24 5.58 24.40
CA LEU A 20 -11.57 6.18 24.41
C LEU A 20 -12.26 5.86 25.74
N GLU A 21 -12.98 6.83 26.26
CA GLU A 21 -13.83 6.68 27.44
C GLU A 21 -15.28 7.04 27.09
N LYS A 22 -16.23 6.25 27.62
CA LYS A 22 -17.65 6.49 27.47
C LYS A 22 -18.37 6.24 28.79
N THR A 23 -19.04 7.26 29.30
CA THR A 23 -19.92 7.14 30.46
C THR A 23 -21.32 6.74 30.02
N PHE A 24 -21.95 5.82 30.73
CA PHE A 24 -23.31 5.36 30.44
C PHE A 24 -24.03 5.01 31.75
N THR A 25 -25.36 4.96 31.70
CA THR A 25 -26.20 4.48 32.80
C THR A 25 -26.73 3.08 32.40
N ALA A 26 -26.55 2.11 33.30
CA ALA A 26 -27.09 0.77 33.10
C ALA A 26 -28.61 0.77 33.38
N GLU A 27 -29.42 0.67 32.35
CA GLU A 27 -30.88 0.63 32.41
C GLU A 27 -31.42 -0.78 32.66
N LYS A 28 -30.61 -1.80 32.43
CA LYS A 28 -30.97 -3.22 32.56
C LYS A 28 -29.84 -4.00 33.20
N ASP A 29 -30.13 -5.18 33.72
CA ASP A 29 -29.15 -6.10 34.33
C ASP A 29 -28.13 -6.65 33.28
N SER A 30 -28.49 -6.58 32.00
CA SER A 30 -27.61 -6.93 30.88
C SER A 30 -27.89 -5.97 29.72
N MET A 31 -26.85 -5.35 29.20
CA MET A 31 -26.92 -4.45 28.03
C MET A 31 -25.61 -4.43 27.28
N GLU A 32 -25.66 -3.98 26.03
CA GLU A 32 -24.50 -3.73 25.19
C GLU A 32 -24.24 -2.23 25.10
N VAL A 33 -22.98 -1.86 25.15
CA VAL A 33 -22.52 -0.48 24.97
C VAL A 33 -21.55 -0.42 23.82
N SER A 34 -21.92 0.29 22.76
CA SER A 34 -21.04 0.48 21.59
C SER A 34 -20.14 1.70 21.81
N MET A 35 -18.88 1.55 21.43
CA MET A 35 -17.88 2.61 21.39
C MET A 35 -17.25 2.66 20.00
N GLU A 36 -17.10 3.85 19.44
CA GLU A 36 -16.47 4.07 18.15
C GLU A 36 -15.13 4.77 18.32
N ILE A 37 -14.05 4.17 17.85
CA ILE A 37 -12.71 4.72 17.94
C ILE A 37 -12.25 5.13 16.53
N HIS A 38 -11.97 6.42 16.34
CA HIS A 38 -11.47 6.98 15.09
C HIS A 38 -10.00 7.37 15.24
N PHE A 39 -9.14 6.89 14.37
CA PHE A 39 -7.73 7.25 14.36
C PHE A 39 -7.13 7.07 12.97
N ASP A 40 -5.97 7.68 12.72
CA ASP A 40 -5.19 7.47 11.50
C ASP A 40 -4.48 6.12 11.53
N ALA A 41 -4.95 5.19 10.71
CA ALA A 41 -4.41 3.83 10.64
C ALA A 41 -3.32 3.65 9.55
N SER A 42 -2.85 4.73 8.91
CA SER A 42 -1.84 4.65 7.84
C SER A 42 -0.54 3.98 8.28
N ALA A 43 -0.16 4.12 9.56
CA ALA A 43 1.01 3.46 10.16
C ALA A 43 0.72 2.05 10.73
N CYS A 44 -0.49 1.53 10.57
CA CYS A 44 -0.89 0.23 11.12
C CYS A 44 -0.74 -0.93 10.12
N ALA A 45 -0.30 -0.68 8.89
CA ALA A 45 -0.10 -1.74 7.89
C ALA A 45 0.78 -2.88 8.44
N GLY A 46 0.29 -4.10 8.35
CA GLY A 46 0.94 -5.30 8.87
C GLY A 46 0.78 -5.54 10.37
N LYS A 47 0.09 -4.65 11.09
CA LYS A 47 -0.12 -4.79 12.54
C LYS A 47 -1.40 -5.55 12.87
N THR A 48 -1.36 -6.22 14.02
CA THR A 48 -2.52 -6.78 14.69
C THR A 48 -2.78 -6.00 15.97
N ILE A 49 -4.00 -5.49 16.12
CA ILE A 49 -4.41 -4.64 17.23
C ILE A 49 -5.48 -5.35 18.04
N VAL A 50 -5.37 -5.32 19.35
CA VAL A 50 -6.35 -5.89 20.28
C VAL A 50 -6.96 -4.77 21.11
N VAL A 51 -8.29 -4.79 21.25
CA VAL A 51 -9.00 -3.81 22.09
C VAL A 51 -9.02 -4.30 23.52
N TYR A 52 -8.46 -3.50 24.44
CA TYR A 52 -8.56 -3.74 25.87
C TYR A 52 -9.62 -2.83 26.48
N GLU A 53 -10.49 -3.41 27.28
CA GLU A 53 -11.63 -2.73 27.89
C GLU A 53 -11.58 -2.84 29.40
N ARG A 54 -11.96 -1.75 30.07
CA ARG A 54 -12.09 -1.68 31.52
C ARG A 54 -13.40 -1.00 31.87
N LEU A 55 -14.12 -1.55 32.83
CA LEU A 55 -15.38 -1.01 33.32
C LEU A 55 -15.19 -0.47 34.74
N PHE A 56 -15.64 0.76 34.94
CA PHE A 56 -15.54 1.44 36.19
C PHE A 56 -16.92 1.82 36.76
N LEU A 57 -17.07 1.80 38.08
CA LEU A 57 -18.17 2.40 38.80
C LEU A 57 -17.59 3.57 39.65
N GLY A 58 -17.77 4.78 39.17
CA GLY A 58 -16.99 5.92 39.63
C GLY A 58 -15.48 5.68 39.35
N GLU A 59 -14.66 5.79 40.39
CA GLU A 59 -13.21 5.52 40.25
C GLU A 59 -12.82 4.05 40.46
N LYS A 60 -13.79 3.21 40.85
CA LYS A 60 -13.51 1.80 41.15
C LYS A 60 -13.63 0.95 39.89
N GLU A 61 -12.53 0.27 39.48
CA GLU A 61 -12.56 -0.77 38.44
C GLU A 61 -13.37 -1.96 38.95
N ILE A 62 -14.37 -2.37 38.18
CA ILE A 62 -15.27 -3.47 38.53
C ILE A 62 -15.19 -4.65 37.57
N SER A 63 -14.65 -4.47 36.36
CA SER A 63 -14.41 -5.53 35.37
C SER A 63 -13.37 -5.12 34.37
N VAL A 64 -12.63 -6.12 33.84
CA VAL A 64 -11.66 -5.95 32.76
C VAL A 64 -11.86 -7.01 31.70
N HIS A 65 -11.57 -6.66 30.46
CA HIS A 65 -11.40 -7.58 29.34
C HIS A 65 -10.09 -7.21 28.63
N THR A 66 -9.01 -7.90 28.96
CA THR A 66 -7.64 -7.58 28.53
C THR A 66 -6.90 -8.83 28.04
N ASP A 67 -7.62 -9.73 27.33
CA ASP A 67 -7.03 -10.90 26.74
C ASP A 67 -6.44 -10.57 25.35
N LEU A 68 -5.11 -10.59 25.28
CA LEU A 68 -4.37 -10.32 24.04
C LEU A 68 -4.68 -11.34 22.92
N ASN A 69 -5.18 -12.53 23.29
CA ASN A 69 -5.51 -13.59 22.34
C ASN A 69 -7.00 -13.67 21.96
N ASP A 70 -7.82 -12.76 22.46
CA ASP A 70 -9.24 -12.75 22.10
C ASP A 70 -9.43 -12.29 20.65
N LYS A 71 -9.78 -13.27 19.79
CA LYS A 71 -10.03 -13.02 18.36
C LYS A 71 -11.20 -12.08 18.09
N LYS A 72 -12.15 -11.97 19.03
CA LYS A 72 -13.31 -11.07 18.87
C LYS A 72 -12.96 -9.62 19.12
N GLN A 73 -11.87 -9.36 19.86
CA GLN A 73 -11.33 -8.05 20.12
C GLN A 73 -10.13 -7.69 19.23
N THR A 74 -9.79 -8.59 18.27
CA THR A 74 -8.61 -8.45 17.43
C THR A 74 -8.99 -7.90 16.06
N VAL A 75 -8.25 -6.87 15.61
CA VAL A 75 -8.31 -6.30 14.26
C VAL A 75 -6.93 -6.40 13.63
N THR A 76 -6.83 -7.05 12.46
CA THR A 76 -5.58 -7.19 11.71
C THR A 76 -5.60 -6.25 10.52
N PHE A 77 -4.53 -5.45 10.39
CA PHE A 77 -4.27 -4.60 9.24
C PHE A 77 -3.32 -5.32 8.29
N PRO A 78 -3.74 -5.69 7.08
CA PRO A 78 -2.87 -6.40 6.16
C PRO A 78 -1.66 -5.53 5.78
N LYS A 79 -0.51 -6.18 5.56
CA LYS A 79 0.70 -5.50 5.10
C LYS A 79 0.52 -5.02 3.67
N HIS A 80 0.99 -3.80 3.38
CA HIS A 80 1.11 -3.34 2.00
C HIS A 80 2.16 -4.15 1.25
N GLU A 81 1.86 -4.52 0.02
CA GLU A 81 2.79 -5.26 -0.84
C GLU A 81 2.85 -4.63 -2.22
N ILE A 82 4.02 -4.66 -2.86
CA ILE A 82 4.20 -4.31 -4.26
C ILE A 82 4.99 -5.41 -4.97
N GLY A 83 4.62 -5.62 -6.24
CA GLY A 83 5.35 -6.46 -7.17
C GLY A 83 5.45 -5.72 -8.50
N THR A 84 6.49 -5.94 -9.29
CA THR A 84 6.71 -5.13 -10.48
C THR A 84 7.08 -5.95 -11.71
N LYS A 85 6.84 -5.38 -12.91
CA LYS A 85 7.22 -5.96 -14.18
C LYS A 85 7.69 -4.88 -15.14
N ALA A 86 9.00 -4.85 -15.40
CA ALA A 86 9.61 -3.90 -16.31
C ALA A 86 9.61 -4.41 -17.76
N THR A 87 9.28 -3.51 -18.70
CA THR A 87 9.34 -3.78 -20.15
C THR A 87 9.90 -2.58 -20.90
N ASN A 88 10.53 -2.83 -22.04
CA ASN A 88 10.86 -1.76 -22.97
C ASN A 88 9.62 -1.32 -23.74
N GLN A 89 9.36 -0.03 -23.82
CA GLN A 89 8.17 0.53 -24.46
C GLN A 89 8.06 0.18 -25.94
N ASP A 90 9.18 0.17 -26.68
CA ASP A 90 9.16 -0.07 -28.12
C ASP A 90 8.82 -1.53 -28.47
N THR A 91 9.23 -2.47 -27.64
CA THR A 91 9.10 -3.90 -27.92
C THR A 91 7.99 -4.57 -27.11
N GLY A 92 7.55 -3.96 -26.02
CA GLY A 92 6.64 -4.58 -25.05
C GLY A 92 7.24 -5.79 -24.33
N THR A 93 8.56 -5.99 -24.43
CA THR A 93 9.31 -7.10 -23.84
C THR A 93 10.41 -6.62 -22.91
N GLN A 94 11.09 -7.54 -22.25
CA GLN A 94 12.26 -7.25 -21.40
C GLN A 94 13.58 -7.17 -22.19
N GLU A 95 13.50 -6.94 -23.50
CA GLU A 95 14.65 -6.77 -24.39
C GLU A 95 14.63 -5.37 -25.03
N ALA A 96 15.77 -4.72 -25.05
CA ALA A 96 15.95 -3.38 -25.61
C ALA A 96 17.20 -3.34 -26.51
N VAL A 97 17.21 -2.43 -27.50
CA VAL A 97 18.40 -2.05 -28.25
C VAL A 97 18.92 -0.73 -27.70
N PRO A 98 20.22 -0.61 -27.41
CA PRO A 98 20.81 0.65 -26.95
C PRO A 98 20.56 1.78 -27.96
N LYS A 99 20.01 2.91 -27.51
CA LYS A 99 19.78 4.12 -28.31
C LYS A 99 19.75 5.37 -27.42
N LYS A 100 19.80 6.56 -28.04
CA LYS A 100 19.84 7.84 -27.33
C LYS A 100 18.62 8.10 -26.43
N GLU A 101 17.48 7.54 -26.77
CA GLU A 101 16.26 7.68 -25.98
C GLU A 101 15.55 6.33 -25.95
N VAL A 102 15.49 5.74 -24.76
CA VAL A 102 14.74 4.52 -24.49
C VAL A 102 13.83 4.77 -23.31
N THR A 103 12.62 4.19 -23.35
CA THR A 103 11.72 4.21 -22.21
C THR A 103 11.52 2.78 -21.70
N ILE A 104 11.77 2.58 -20.42
CA ILE A 104 11.33 1.41 -19.66
C ILE A 104 10.01 1.77 -19.00
N LEU A 105 8.98 0.95 -19.21
CA LEU A 105 7.71 1.00 -18.51
C LEU A 105 7.75 -0.07 -17.41
N ASP A 106 7.58 0.35 -16.18
CA ASP A 106 7.48 -0.57 -15.05
C ASP A 106 6.05 -0.57 -14.51
N GLN A 107 5.38 -1.71 -14.61
CA GLN A 107 4.05 -1.89 -14.06
C GLN A 107 4.14 -2.40 -12.63
N VAL A 108 3.91 -1.50 -11.69
CA VAL A 108 3.90 -1.79 -10.26
C VAL A 108 2.51 -2.25 -9.86
N SER A 109 2.36 -3.53 -9.55
CA SER A 109 1.17 -4.09 -8.90
C SER A 109 1.23 -3.81 -7.40
N TYR A 110 0.09 -3.56 -6.77
CA TYR A 110 0.01 -3.34 -5.33
C TYR A 110 -1.13 -4.14 -4.72
N GLN A 111 -0.99 -4.48 -3.43
CA GLN A 111 -2.00 -5.17 -2.64
C GLN A 111 -2.18 -4.52 -1.27
N ASN A 112 -3.40 -4.60 -0.75
CA ASN A 112 -3.79 -4.12 0.57
C ASN A 112 -3.59 -2.62 0.80
N LEU A 113 -3.64 -1.78 -0.25
CA LEU A 113 -3.54 -0.34 -0.07
C LEU A 113 -4.85 0.26 0.45
N ILE A 114 -4.76 1.36 1.17
CA ILE A 114 -5.92 2.09 1.68
C ILE A 114 -6.50 2.93 0.54
N VAL A 115 -7.76 2.68 0.20
CA VAL A 115 -8.47 3.41 -0.87
C VAL A 115 -8.51 4.91 -0.56
N GLY A 116 -8.19 5.75 -1.55
CA GLY A 116 -8.16 7.21 -1.44
C GLY A 116 -6.94 7.80 -0.74
N GLN A 117 -6.11 7.00 -0.05
CA GLN A 117 -4.84 7.44 0.50
C GLN A 117 -3.86 7.80 -0.63
N GLU A 118 -3.10 8.89 -0.48
CA GLU A 118 -2.04 9.21 -1.44
C GLU A 118 -0.79 8.38 -1.16
N TYR A 119 -0.32 7.71 -2.21
CA TYR A 119 0.93 6.96 -2.23
C TYR A 119 1.88 7.56 -3.26
N THR A 120 3.18 7.38 -3.02
CA THR A 120 4.23 7.69 -4.00
C THR A 120 5.06 6.44 -4.25
N VAL A 121 5.11 5.97 -5.49
CA VAL A 121 6.11 4.99 -5.93
C VAL A 121 7.35 5.77 -6.36
N LYS A 122 8.51 5.40 -5.83
CA LYS A 122 9.82 5.93 -6.24
C LYS A 122 10.66 4.78 -6.80
N GLY A 123 11.02 4.89 -8.08
CA GLY A 123 11.80 3.89 -8.78
C GLY A 123 13.23 4.32 -9.06
N VAL A 124 14.14 3.35 -9.09
CA VAL A 124 15.53 3.54 -9.49
C VAL A 124 16.01 2.40 -10.37
N LEU A 125 16.73 2.73 -11.45
CA LEU A 125 17.37 1.71 -12.28
C LEU A 125 18.71 1.31 -11.66
N MET A 126 18.91 -0.01 -11.54
CA MET A 126 20.13 -0.62 -11.00
C MET A 126 20.92 -1.30 -12.12
N SER A 127 22.24 -1.17 -12.10
CA SER A 127 23.11 -2.00 -12.93
C SER A 127 23.18 -3.41 -12.33
N LYS A 128 22.70 -4.42 -13.03
CA LYS A 128 22.77 -5.81 -12.56
C LYS A 128 24.20 -6.29 -12.31
N GLN A 129 25.14 -5.81 -13.12
CA GLN A 129 26.54 -6.19 -13.02
C GLN A 129 27.21 -5.71 -11.72
N THR A 130 26.86 -4.48 -11.28
CA THR A 130 27.52 -3.85 -10.12
C THR A 130 26.67 -3.89 -8.85
N GLY A 131 25.35 -4.14 -8.96
CA GLY A 131 24.41 -4.03 -7.86
C GLY A 131 24.23 -2.60 -7.33
N LYS A 132 24.66 -1.59 -8.09
CA LYS A 132 24.59 -0.17 -7.73
C LYS A 132 23.61 0.57 -8.65
N PRO A 133 23.11 1.76 -8.24
CA PRO A 133 22.32 2.60 -9.13
C PRO A 133 23.03 2.84 -10.47
N LEU A 134 22.25 2.73 -11.56
CA LEU A 134 22.74 2.97 -12.92
C LEU A 134 23.03 4.47 -13.09
N LEU A 135 24.25 4.78 -13.48
CA LEU A 135 24.67 6.15 -13.74
C LEU A 135 24.77 6.40 -15.25
N ILE A 136 24.01 7.37 -15.75
CA ILE A 136 24.14 7.90 -17.11
C ILE A 136 24.60 9.35 -17.01
N ASN A 137 25.76 9.66 -17.59
CA ASN A 137 26.39 10.98 -17.46
C ASN A 137 26.57 11.44 -15.99
N GLY A 138 26.87 10.49 -15.09
CA GLY A 138 27.07 10.74 -13.66
C GLY A 138 25.79 10.94 -12.84
N LYS A 139 24.61 10.76 -13.43
CA LYS A 139 23.32 10.88 -12.74
C LYS A 139 22.61 9.55 -12.66
N GLU A 140 22.01 9.27 -11.52
CA GLU A 140 21.14 8.11 -11.35
C GLU A 140 19.85 8.27 -12.17
N ILE A 141 19.36 7.18 -12.71
CA ILE A 141 18.07 7.15 -13.41
C ILE A 141 16.99 6.80 -12.42
N ARG A 142 16.17 7.79 -12.08
CA ARG A 142 15.07 7.70 -11.13
C ARG A 142 13.78 8.17 -11.77
N ALA A 143 12.67 7.64 -11.27
CA ALA A 143 11.32 8.09 -11.61
C ALA A 143 10.44 8.03 -10.37
N GLU A 144 9.35 8.79 -10.36
CA GLU A 144 8.36 8.73 -9.30
C GLU A 144 6.94 8.89 -9.87
N LYS A 145 5.99 8.31 -9.18
CA LYS A 145 4.56 8.42 -9.49
C LYS A 145 3.75 8.54 -8.23
N LYS A 146 2.97 9.63 -8.11
CA LYS A 146 1.94 9.79 -7.08
C LYS A 146 0.62 9.25 -7.59
N PHE A 147 -0.12 8.56 -6.74
CA PHE A 147 -1.43 8.02 -7.08
C PHE A 147 -2.29 7.82 -5.83
N ARG A 148 -3.60 7.67 -6.05
CA ARG A 148 -4.58 7.30 -5.03
C ARG A 148 -5.29 6.03 -5.51
N PRO A 149 -5.16 4.90 -4.81
CA PRO A 149 -5.82 3.67 -5.22
C PRO A 149 -7.33 3.81 -5.12
N GLU A 150 -8.05 3.36 -6.14
CA GLU A 150 -9.52 3.25 -6.14
C GLU A 150 -10.00 1.92 -5.55
N LYS A 151 -9.09 0.95 -5.45
CA LYS A 151 -9.29 -0.38 -4.86
C LYS A 151 -8.05 -0.77 -4.05
N PRO A 152 -8.20 -1.63 -3.03
CA PRO A 152 -7.05 -2.09 -2.23
C PRO A 152 -5.95 -2.75 -3.07
N ASP A 153 -6.33 -3.42 -4.15
CA ASP A 153 -5.44 -4.11 -5.08
C ASP A 153 -5.56 -3.53 -6.48
N GLY A 154 -4.43 -3.37 -7.16
CA GLY A 154 -4.40 -2.78 -8.49
C GLY A 154 -2.98 -2.63 -9.03
N SER A 155 -2.79 -1.68 -9.94
CA SER A 155 -1.46 -1.37 -10.48
C SER A 155 -1.33 0.08 -10.89
N VAL A 156 -0.08 0.57 -10.93
CA VAL A 156 0.30 1.88 -11.43
C VAL A 156 1.54 1.74 -12.31
N GLU A 157 1.65 2.55 -13.36
CA GLU A 157 2.80 2.55 -14.25
C GLU A 157 3.78 3.65 -13.87
N VAL A 158 5.06 3.28 -13.80
CA VAL A 158 6.21 4.18 -13.64
C VAL A 158 7.07 4.09 -14.89
N SER A 159 7.50 5.23 -15.44
CA SER A 159 8.26 5.28 -16.69
C SER A 159 9.63 5.92 -16.51
N PHE A 160 10.67 5.30 -17.07
CA PHE A 160 12.04 5.75 -17.05
C PHE A 160 12.51 6.02 -18.47
N THR A 161 12.78 7.28 -18.83
CA THR A 161 13.29 7.68 -20.14
C THR A 161 14.72 8.19 -20.00
N PHE A 162 15.65 7.58 -20.74
CA PHE A 162 17.06 7.91 -20.62
C PHE A 162 17.88 7.50 -21.85
N ASP A 163 19.16 7.97 -21.94
CA ASP A 163 20.11 7.55 -22.97
C ASP A 163 20.74 6.21 -22.59
N SER A 164 20.40 5.15 -23.33
CA SER A 164 20.93 3.81 -23.12
C SER A 164 22.07 3.43 -24.06
N SER A 165 22.61 4.38 -24.85
CA SER A 165 23.61 4.09 -25.91
C SER A 165 24.84 3.34 -25.40
N ALA A 166 25.22 3.53 -24.13
CA ALA A 166 26.36 2.87 -23.50
C ALA A 166 26.03 1.49 -22.90
N LEU A 167 24.78 1.03 -22.92
CA LEU A 167 24.34 -0.18 -22.20
C LEU A 167 24.44 -1.47 -23.03
N LYS A 168 25.28 -1.48 -24.04
CA LYS A 168 25.51 -2.65 -24.89
C LYS A 168 25.82 -3.92 -24.10
N ASN A 169 25.02 -4.98 -24.28
CA ASN A 169 25.15 -6.26 -23.58
C ASN A 169 25.08 -6.16 -22.05
N GLN A 170 24.42 -5.14 -21.54
CA GLN A 170 24.19 -4.97 -20.10
C GLN A 170 22.74 -5.32 -19.73
N GLU A 171 22.53 -5.61 -18.47
CA GLU A 171 21.23 -5.81 -17.87
C GLU A 171 20.97 -4.73 -16.81
N VAL A 172 19.76 -4.19 -16.83
CA VAL A 172 19.28 -3.17 -15.87
C VAL A 172 18.11 -3.78 -15.11
N VAL A 173 18.06 -3.57 -13.82
CA VAL A 173 16.98 -4.02 -12.93
C VAL A 173 16.28 -2.81 -12.34
N VAL A 174 14.96 -2.82 -12.34
CA VAL A 174 14.18 -1.75 -11.71
C VAL A 174 13.97 -2.08 -10.24
N PHE A 175 14.24 -1.15 -9.34
CA PHE A 175 13.92 -1.24 -7.91
C PHE A 175 12.83 -0.22 -7.59
N GLU A 176 11.82 -0.65 -6.83
CA GLU A 176 10.68 0.17 -6.47
C GLU A 176 10.47 0.24 -4.96
N HIS A 177 10.11 1.43 -4.50
CA HIS A 177 9.80 1.74 -3.12
C HIS A 177 8.46 2.47 -3.06
N LEU A 178 7.55 2.03 -2.21
CA LEU A 178 6.24 2.65 -1.99
C LEU A 178 6.24 3.44 -0.70
N TYR A 179 5.77 4.68 -0.77
CA TYR A 179 5.72 5.60 0.36
C TYR A 179 4.30 6.10 0.64
N VAL A 180 4.02 6.31 1.92
CA VAL A 180 2.95 7.20 2.39
C VAL A 180 3.66 8.42 2.99
N GLN A 181 3.49 9.58 2.37
CA GLN A 181 4.29 10.78 2.70
C GLN A 181 5.79 10.45 2.59
N GLU A 182 6.55 10.54 3.71
CA GLU A 182 7.99 10.22 3.75
C GLU A 182 8.27 8.83 4.36
N THR A 183 7.24 8.06 4.73
CA THR A 183 7.40 6.73 5.33
C THR A 183 7.34 5.65 4.24
N GLU A 184 8.40 4.85 4.11
CA GLU A 184 8.41 3.67 3.25
C GLU A 184 7.51 2.58 3.85
N VAL A 185 6.54 2.10 3.05
CA VAL A 185 5.53 1.13 3.49
C VAL A 185 5.62 -0.21 2.77
N ALA A 186 6.25 -0.26 1.60
CA ALA A 186 6.57 -1.49 0.89
C ALA A 186 7.73 -1.26 -0.09
N THR A 187 8.44 -2.33 -0.47
CA THR A 187 9.55 -2.27 -1.40
C THR A 187 9.65 -3.54 -2.23
N HIS A 188 10.17 -3.41 -3.46
CA HIS A 188 10.53 -4.52 -4.32
C HIS A 188 11.93 -4.26 -4.92
N THR A 189 12.96 -4.88 -4.32
CA THR A 189 14.37 -4.59 -4.58
C THR A 189 15.22 -5.86 -4.79
N ASP A 190 14.67 -6.87 -5.47
CA ASP A 190 15.42 -8.08 -5.79
C ASP A 190 16.23 -7.89 -7.10
N LEU A 191 17.57 -7.81 -6.95
CA LEU A 191 18.49 -7.70 -8.09
C LEU A 191 18.40 -8.89 -9.06
N ASN A 192 17.90 -10.05 -8.62
CA ASN A 192 17.79 -11.27 -9.41
C ASN A 192 16.39 -11.49 -10.00
N ASP A 193 15.45 -10.60 -9.73
CA ASP A 193 14.11 -10.70 -10.28
C ASP A 193 14.16 -10.57 -11.81
N LYS A 194 13.73 -11.65 -12.49
CA LYS A 194 13.65 -11.68 -13.94
C LYS A 194 12.53 -10.79 -14.48
N GLY A 195 11.47 -10.59 -13.73
CA GLY A 195 10.35 -9.70 -14.06
C GLY A 195 10.75 -8.24 -14.14
N GLN A 196 11.74 -7.82 -13.33
CA GLN A 196 12.27 -6.46 -13.26
C GLN A 196 13.52 -6.22 -14.13
N THR A 197 14.02 -7.24 -14.84
CA THR A 197 15.27 -7.16 -15.58
C THR A 197 15.03 -6.85 -17.05
N VAL A 198 15.60 -5.74 -17.56
CA VAL A 198 15.64 -5.41 -19.00
C VAL A 198 17.04 -5.63 -19.55
N LYS A 199 17.15 -6.39 -20.66
CA LYS A 199 18.42 -6.78 -21.31
C LYS A 199 18.66 -5.96 -22.56
N TYR A 200 19.81 -5.30 -22.62
CA TYR A 200 20.24 -4.51 -23.77
C TYR A 200 21.08 -5.36 -24.71
N LYS A 201 20.53 -5.71 -25.89
CA LYS A 201 21.19 -6.53 -26.90
C LYS A 201 21.62 -5.70 -28.11
N LEU A 202 22.73 -6.09 -28.74
CA LEU A 202 23.07 -5.58 -30.07
C LEU A 202 22.23 -6.27 -31.14
N GLY A 203 21.65 -5.48 -32.01
CA GLY A 203 20.89 -5.99 -33.15
C GLY A 203 19.48 -5.41 -33.25
N THR A 204 18.80 -5.71 -34.36
CA THR A 204 17.41 -5.33 -34.55
C THR A 204 16.51 -6.30 -33.78
N LEU A 205 15.83 -5.83 -32.74
CA LEU A 205 14.73 -6.56 -32.10
C LEU A 205 13.55 -6.55 -33.06
N LYS A 206 13.00 -7.75 -33.37
CA LYS A 206 11.69 -7.80 -34.06
C LYS A 206 10.64 -7.29 -33.08
N PRO A 207 9.79 -6.33 -33.48
CA PRO A 207 8.63 -5.97 -32.68
C PRO A 207 7.79 -7.22 -32.42
N SER A 208 7.34 -7.46 -31.22
CA SER A 208 6.31 -8.47 -30.98
C SER A 208 5.08 -8.03 -31.78
N MET A 209 4.67 -8.81 -32.77
CA MET A 209 3.40 -8.56 -33.46
C MET A 209 2.31 -8.48 -32.40
N PRO A 210 1.45 -7.44 -32.42
CA PRO A 210 0.27 -7.46 -31.59
C PRO A 210 -0.51 -8.71 -31.96
N GLY A 211 -0.66 -9.63 -31.02
CA GLY A 211 -1.53 -10.78 -31.21
C GLY A 211 -2.88 -10.28 -31.68
N ASN A 212 -3.45 -10.90 -32.71
CA ASN A 212 -4.78 -10.62 -33.27
C ASN A 212 -5.76 -10.30 -32.15
N ARG A 213 -6.08 -9.01 -31.99
CA ARG A 213 -7.26 -8.62 -31.22
C ARG A 213 -8.47 -9.13 -31.99
N PRO A 214 -9.37 -9.91 -31.37
CA PRO A 214 -10.69 -10.12 -31.94
C PRO A 214 -11.33 -8.73 -32.11
N SER A 215 -11.78 -8.42 -33.32
CA SER A 215 -12.53 -7.20 -33.59
C SER A 215 -13.91 -7.30 -32.96
N GLY A 216 -13.98 -6.93 -31.68
CA GLY A 216 -15.23 -6.69 -30.97
C GLY A 216 -15.52 -5.20 -31.02
N GLY A 217 -16.54 -4.80 -31.75
CA GLY A 217 -16.96 -3.41 -31.91
C GLY A 217 -17.21 -2.75 -30.55
N VAL A 218 -16.55 -1.62 -30.33
CA VAL A 218 -16.80 -0.73 -29.19
C VAL A 218 -18.16 -0.07 -29.42
N LYS A 219 -19.16 -0.46 -28.63
CA LYS A 219 -20.38 0.36 -28.47
C LYS A 219 -20.02 1.57 -27.59
N THR A 220 -19.83 2.71 -28.23
CA THR A 220 -19.82 4.01 -27.55
C THR A 220 -21.24 4.36 -27.13
N GLY A 221 -21.45 4.57 -25.87
CA GLY A 221 -22.69 5.12 -25.32
C GLY A 221 -22.86 4.83 -23.85
N ASP A 222 -22.22 5.62 -22.99
CA ASP A 222 -22.74 5.86 -21.66
C ASP A 222 -22.48 7.33 -21.29
N GLN A 223 -23.61 8.07 -21.19
CA GLN A 223 -23.64 9.42 -20.65
C GLN A 223 -23.77 9.31 -19.14
N THR A 224 -22.65 9.31 -18.43
CA THR A 224 -22.69 9.48 -16.99
C THR A 224 -22.41 10.93 -16.64
N SER A 225 -23.43 11.59 -16.09
CA SER A 225 -23.42 12.95 -15.60
C SER A 225 -22.30 13.18 -14.59
N ILE A 226 -21.55 14.27 -14.83
CA ILE A 226 -20.56 14.80 -13.90
C ILE A 226 -21.30 15.29 -12.64
N LEU A 227 -21.34 14.49 -11.60
CA LEU A 227 -21.69 14.91 -10.25
C LEU A 227 -20.42 15.39 -9.56
N LEU A 228 -20.45 16.64 -9.10
CA LEU A 228 -19.43 17.31 -8.30
C LEU A 228 -18.85 16.35 -7.25
N ALA A 229 -17.60 15.99 -7.41
CA ALA A 229 -16.83 15.37 -6.35
C ALA A 229 -16.43 16.46 -5.35
N VAL A 230 -17.14 16.51 -4.24
CA VAL A 230 -16.72 17.25 -3.04
C VAL A 230 -15.37 16.69 -2.60
N LEU A 231 -14.38 17.55 -2.54
CA LEU A 231 -13.03 17.24 -2.06
C LEU A 231 -13.10 16.94 -0.55
N LEU A 232 -13.42 15.71 -0.19
CA LEU A 232 -13.18 15.18 1.15
C LEU A 232 -11.70 14.83 1.24
N LEU A 233 -10.95 15.59 2.02
CA LEU A 233 -9.67 15.16 2.56
C LEU A 233 -9.93 13.84 3.33
N ALA A 234 -9.74 12.72 2.65
CA ALA A 234 -9.79 11.42 3.29
C ALA A 234 -8.51 11.24 4.12
N VAL A 235 -8.53 11.75 5.34
CA VAL A 235 -7.70 11.18 6.40
C VAL A 235 -8.18 9.73 6.49
N ALA A 236 -7.30 8.76 6.31
CA ALA A 236 -7.63 7.34 6.44
C ALA A 236 -7.97 7.04 7.89
N SER A 237 -9.19 7.39 8.30
CA SER A 237 -9.71 7.11 9.63
C SER A 237 -10.47 5.80 9.58
N ILE A 238 -10.04 4.84 10.40
CA ILE A 238 -10.76 3.60 10.63
C ILE A 238 -11.66 3.78 11.84
N THR A 239 -12.92 3.41 11.69
CA THR A 239 -13.88 3.31 12.78
C THR A 239 -13.87 1.89 13.31
N ILE A 240 -13.42 1.68 14.53
CA ILE A 240 -13.58 0.42 15.25
C ILE A 240 -14.82 0.54 16.13
N VAL A 241 -15.83 -0.27 15.86
CA VAL A 241 -17.04 -0.37 16.71
C VAL A 241 -16.81 -1.50 17.70
N VAL A 242 -16.74 -1.16 18.97
CA VAL A 242 -16.60 -2.14 20.05
C VAL A 242 -17.95 -2.25 20.76
N VAL A 243 -18.45 -3.48 20.85
CA VAL A 243 -19.71 -3.79 21.53
C VAL A 243 -19.38 -4.49 22.84
N PHE A 244 -19.68 -3.86 23.95
CA PHE A 244 -19.47 -4.41 25.29
C PHE A 244 -20.76 -5.01 25.84
N ALA A 245 -20.73 -6.31 26.20
CA ALA A 245 -21.85 -6.98 26.84
C ALA A 245 -21.66 -7.00 28.38
N PHE A 246 -22.48 -6.25 29.09
CA PHE A 246 -22.46 -6.21 30.55
C PHE A 246 -23.54 -7.13 31.12
N ARG A 247 -23.15 -8.01 32.05
CA ARG A 247 -24.09 -8.85 32.79
C ARG A 247 -23.89 -8.61 34.30
N LYS A 248 -24.90 -8.06 34.95
CA LYS A 248 -24.88 -7.84 36.40
C LYS A 248 -25.07 -9.19 37.11
N ASN A 249 -24.01 -9.73 37.71
CA ASN A 249 -24.13 -10.83 38.65
C ASN A 249 -24.58 -10.25 39.98
N ILE A 250 -25.87 -10.36 40.28
CA ILE A 250 -26.40 -10.12 41.63
C ILE A 250 -26.19 -11.40 42.43
N ARG A 251 -25.33 -11.38 43.41
CA ARG A 251 -25.35 -12.25 44.57
C ARG A 251 -25.75 -11.42 45.76
#